data_3740ca98f34551aaf8f908b79dff5958
#
_entry.id   3740ca98f34551aaf8f908b79dff5958
#
_cell.length_a   1.000
_cell.length_b   1.000
_cell.length_c   1.000
_cell.angle_alpha   90.00
_cell.angle_beta   90.00
_cell.angle_gamma   90.00
#
_symmetry.space_group_name_H-M   'P 1'
#
loop_
_entity.id
_entity.type
_entity.pdbx_description
1 polymer ?
#
loop_
_entity_poly.entity_id
_entity_poly.type
_entity_poly.pdbx_seq_one_letter_code
_entity_poly.pdbx_strand_id
1 'polypeptide(L)'
;MRQPIFECDFTQILKSDSMISAGNNYLELMKERNVEILDTEMVLGHPGLGYTGQPDKIWLLKNHNDEVGILITDWKTNKKKNFEENQFTERMFEPFQKHPNNALGHYYIQLPLYGKLLLKLLEGTKYENLRIFGCIIVLLGDNGEFEEFRIPKDVIDTTLRMSIEMYIK
;
A
#
# COMPACT_ATOMS: atom_id res chain seq x y z
N MET A 1 -43.24 -25.82 -4.11
CA MET A 1 -41.77 -25.69 -4.41
C MET A 1 -41.11 -24.91 -3.27
N ARG A 2 -40.28 -25.55 -2.49
CA ARG A 2 -39.46 -24.85 -1.46
C ARG A 2 -38.26 -24.23 -2.16
N GLN A 3 -38.06 -22.92 -1.99
CA GLN A 3 -36.82 -22.25 -2.44
C GLN A 3 -35.62 -22.84 -1.71
N PRO A 4 -34.49 -23.01 -2.37
CA PRO A 4 -33.30 -23.50 -1.71
C PRO A 4 -32.88 -22.49 -0.63
N ILE A 5 -32.64 -23.00 0.57
CA ILE A 5 -32.02 -22.28 1.66
C ILE A 5 -30.59 -21.95 1.15
N PHE A 6 -30.24 -20.66 1.17
CA PHE A 6 -28.84 -20.24 0.88
C PHE A 6 -27.90 -21.03 1.77
N GLU A 7 -27.14 -21.95 1.19
CA GLU A 7 -26.01 -22.55 1.87
C GLU A 7 -24.97 -21.44 2.07
N CYS A 8 -24.88 -20.94 3.30
CA CYS A 8 -23.84 -19.99 3.68
C CYS A 8 -22.52 -20.77 3.71
N ASP A 9 -21.57 -20.35 2.87
CA ASP A 9 -20.23 -20.95 2.89
C ASP A 9 -19.46 -20.48 4.12
N PHE A 10 -19.60 -21.26 5.20
CA PHE A 10 -18.90 -21.00 6.47
C PHE A 10 -17.38 -20.90 6.31
N THR A 11 -16.79 -21.52 5.27
CA THR A 11 -15.37 -21.42 5.01
C THR A 11 -14.96 -20.00 4.63
N GLN A 12 -15.80 -19.29 3.88
CA GLN A 12 -15.56 -17.89 3.54
C GLN A 12 -15.70 -16.98 4.76
N ILE A 13 -16.67 -17.25 5.63
CA ILE A 13 -16.86 -16.49 6.89
C ILE A 13 -15.61 -16.65 7.79
N LEU A 14 -15.14 -17.87 8.02
CA LEU A 14 -13.96 -18.13 8.84
C LEU A 14 -12.69 -17.46 8.29
N LYS A 15 -12.52 -17.44 6.95
CA LYS A 15 -11.41 -16.72 6.33
C LYS A 15 -11.51 -15.22 6.53
N SER A 16 -12.71 -14.66 6.42
CA SER A 16 -12.94 -13.23 6.69
C SER A 16 -12.57 -12.86 8.12
N ASP A 17 -12.96 -13.66 9.10
CA ASP A 17 -12.65 -13.44 10.52
C ASP A 17 -11.15 -13.51 10.78
N SER A 18 -10.44 -14.45 10.14
CA SER A 18 -8.98 -14.54 10.23
C SER A 18 -8.28 -13.33 9.62
N MET A 19 -8.72 -12.86 8.46
CA MET A 19 -8.16 -11.65 7.84
C MET A 19 -8.42 -10.39 8.67
N ILE A 20 -9.60 -10.28 9.31
CA ILE A 20 -9.91 -9.20 10.27
C ILE A 20 -8.95 -9.28 11.46
N SER A 21 -8.70 -10.49 11.99
CA SER A 21 -7.73 -10.71 13.07
C SER A 21 -6.33 -10.27 12.65
N ALA A 22 -5.88 -10.64 11.44
CA ALA A 22 -4.60 -10.22 10.89
C ALA A 22 -4.49 -8.67 10.81
N GLY A 23 -5.55 -8.02 10.34
CA GLY A 23 -5.62 -6.55 10.29
C GLY A 23 -5.54 -5.91 11.68
N ASN A 24 -6.26 -6.46 12.67
CA ASN A 24 -6.20 -5.98 14.05
C ASN A 24 -4.81 -6.16 14.66
N ASN A 25 -4.17 -7.30 14.44
CA ASN A 25 -2.81 -7.56 14.90
C ASN A 25 -1.81 -6.55 14.30
N TYR A 26 -1.98 -6.20 13.02
CA TYR A 26 -1.19 -5.16 12.40
C TYR A 26 -1.42 -3.78 13.02
N LEU A 27 -2.67 -3.42 13.31
CA LEU A 27 -2.98 -2.13 13.96
C LEU A 27 -2.38 -2.04 15.37
N GLU A 28 -2.39 -3.12 16.14
CA GLU A 28 -1.73 -3.16 17.46
C GLU A 28 -0.22 -2.99 17.33
N LEU A 29 0.43 -3.67 16.36
CA LEU A 29 1.85 -3.45 16.08
C LEU A 29 2.16 -1.99 15.74
N MET A 30 1.30 -1.32 14.97
CA MET A 30 1.50 0.08 14.62
C MET A 30 1.36 1.01 15.83
N LYS A 31 0.47 0.70 16.77
CA LYS A 31 0.38 1.41 18.07
C LYS A 31 1.66 1.24 18.89
N GLU A 32 2.20 0.04 18.96
CA GLU A 32 3.48 -0.22 19.65
C GLU A 32 4.65 0.55 19.01
N ARG A 33 4.61 0.79 17.72
CA ARG A 33 5.60 1.61 16.99
C ARG A 33 5.40 3.11 17.17
N ASN A 34 4.42 3.54 17.97
CA ASN A 34 4.08 4.96 18.20
C ASN A 34 3.85 5.76 16.91
N VAL A 35 3.17 5.16 15.94
CA VAL A 35 2.73 5.85 14.73
C VAL A 35 1.30 6.32 14.89
N GLU A 36 1.00 7.49 14.36
CA GLU A 36 -0.31 8.13 14.44
C GLU A 36 -1.04 7.98 13.10
N ILE A 37 -2.32 7.61 13.12
CA ILE A 37 -3.14 7.57 11.90
C ILE A 37 -3.43 9.02 11.49
N LEU A 38 -2.99 9.41 10.30
CA LEU A 38 -3.35 10.68 9.68
C LEU A 38 -4.70 10.56 8.98
N ASP A 39 -4.90 9.50 8.18
CA ASP A 39 -6.16 9.26 7.47
C ASP A 39 -6.32 7.76 7.13
N THR A 40 -7.55 7.39 6.83
CA THR A 40 -7.93 6.03 6.41
C THR A 40 -8.78 6.12 5.14
N GLU A 41 -8.43 5.33 4.12
CA GLU A 41 -9.15 5.27 2.84
C GLU A 41 -9.32 6.65 2.16
N MET A 42 -8.32 7.53 2.33
CA MET A 42 -8.34 8.86 1.76
C MET A 42 -8.32 8.81 0.23
N VAL A 43 -9.33 9.39 -0.40
CA VAL A 43 -9.34 9.54 -1.86
C VAL A 43 -8.42 10.68 -2.27
N LEU A 44 -7.35 10.36 -2.97
CA LEU A 44 -6.36 11.27 -3.48
C LEU A 44 -6.57 11.51 -4.97
N GLY A 45 -6.46 12.75 -5.41
CA GLY A 45 -6.52 13.10 -6.83
C GLY A 45 -5.99 14.49 -7.09
N HIS A 46 -5.33 14.68 -8.23
CA HIS A 46 -4.83 15.98 -8.65
C HIS A 46 -4.96 16.13 -10.17
N PRO A 47 -5.69 17.15 -10.66
CA PRO A 47 -5.92 17.33 -12.10
C PRO A 47 -4.64 17.39 -12.93
N GLY A 48 -3.60 18.07 -12.42
CA GLY A 48 -2.32 18.21 -13.10
C GLY A 48 -1.48 16.92 -13.13
N LEU A 49 -1.83 15.89 -12.36
CA LEU A 49 -1.17 14.59 -12.41
C LEU A 49 -1.96 13.55 -13.21
N GLY A 50 -3.25 13.79 -13.46
CA GLY A 50 -4.07 12.97 -14.34
C GLY A 50 -4.44 11.58 -13.81
N TYR A 51 -4.26 11.33 -12.52
CA TYR A 51 -4.65 10.07 -11.88
C TYR A 51 -5.19 10.28 -10.47
N THR A 52 -5.83 9.25 -9.95
CA THR A 52 -6.38 9.19 -8.59
C THR A 52 -5.88 7.95 -7.88
N GLY A 53 -5.97 7.91 -6.55
CA GLY A 53 -5.62 6.77 -5.75
C GLY A 53 -6.30 6.81 -4.39
N GLN A 54 -6.33 5.67 -3.72
CA GLN A 54 -6.93 5.52 -2.39
C GLN A 54 -6.10 4.53 -1.59
N PRO A 55 -5.11 5.00 -0.81
CA PRO A 55 -4.40 4.13 0.13
C PRO A 55 -5.31 3.77 1.30
N ASP A 56 -5.17 2.56 1.82
CA ASP A 56 -5.96 2.12 2.96
C ASP A 56 -5.64 2.93 4.22
N LYS A 57 -4.35 3.24 4.46
CA LYS A 57 -3.95 4.06 5.61
C LYS A 57 -2.76 4.95 5.32
N ILE A 58 -2.84 6.14 5.87
CA ILE A 58 -1.76 7.13 5.89
C ILE A 58 -1.41 7.38 7.36
N TRP A 59 -0.12 7.26 7.69
CA TRP A 59 0.38 7.41 9.04
C TRP A 59 1.38 8.54 9.13
N LEU A 60 1.43 9.18 10.29
CA LEU A 60 2.54 10.04 10.71
C LEU A 60 3.45 9.25 11.63
N LEU A 61 4.74 9.33 11.39
CA LEU A 61 5.74 8.73 12.27
C LEU A 61 6.94 9.67 12.44
N LYS A 62 7.64 9.49 13.54
CA LYS A 62 8.93 10.14 13.78
C LYS A 62 10.05 9.16 13.49
N ASN A 63 11.09 9.63 12.82
CA ASN A 63 12.33 8.87 12.69
C ASN A 63 13.23 9.07 13.94
N HIS A 64 14.38 8.42 13.94
CA HIS A 64 15.38 8.51 15.03
C HIS A 64 15.99 9.91 15.23
N ASN A 65 15.76 10.83 14.29
CA ASN A 65 16.18 12.24 14.39
C ASN A 65 15.03 13.16 14.79
N ASP A 66 13.90 12.62 15.29
CA ASP A 66 12.67 13.35 15.60
C ASP A 66 12.01 14.07 14.40
N GLU A 67 12.44 13.77 13.17
CA GLU A 67 11.76 14.29 11.99
C GLU A 67 10.44 13.57 11.77
N VAL A 68 9.39 14.33 11.48
CA VAL A 68 8.06 13.78 11.17
C VAL A 68 7.94 13.52 9.67
N GLY A 69 7.44 12.35 9.33
CA GLY A 69 7.20 11.95 7.96
C GLY A 69 5.98 11.06 7.81
N ILE A 70 5.70 10.70 6.58
CA ILE A 70 4.52 9.94 6.17
C ILE A 70 4.93 8.49 5.85
N LEU A 71 4.18 7.55 6.40
CA LEU A 71 4.16 6.16 5.97
C LEU A 71 2.82 5.87 5.31
N ILE A 72 2.83 5.24 4.15
CA ILE A 72 1.64 4.80 3.44
C ILE A 72 1.56 3.28 3.50
N THR A 73 0.41 2.75 3.89
CA THR A 73 0.18 1.30 3.88
C THR A 73 -1.08 0.96 3.12
N ASP A 74 -1.05 -0.20 2.51
CA ASP A 74 -2.16 -0.73 1.73
C ASP A 74 -2.29 -2.22 2.00
N TRP A 75 -3.50 -2.66 2.32
CA TRP A 75 -3.79 -4.04 2.71
C TRP A 75 -4.15 -4.88 1.50
N LYS A 76 -3.64 -6.08 1.48
CA LYS A 76 -3.90 -7.04 0.41
C LYS A 76 -4.33 -8.38 0.99
N THR A 77 -5.30 -8.98 0.33
CA THR A 77 -5.83 -10.32 0.64
C THR A 77 -5.51 -11.33 -0.46
N ASN A 78 -4.55 -10.99 -1.31
CA ASN A 78 -4.08 -11.86 -2.38
C ASN A 78 -3.47 -13.16 -1.82
N LYS A 79 -3.45 -14.22 -2.64
CA LYS A 79 -2.65 -15.39 -2.29
C LYS A 79 -1.17 -15.03 -2.31
N LYS A 80 -0.41 -15.44 -1.30
CA LYS A 80 1.03 -15.17 -1.15
C LYS A 80 1.82 -15.53 -2.42
N LYS A 81 1.46 -16.63 -3.09
CA LYS A 81 2.08 -17.05 -4.35
C LYS A 81 2.07 -16.00 -5.47
N ASN A 82 1.15 -15.03 -5.42
CA ASN A 82 1.09 -13.95 -6.42
C ASN A 82 2.17 -12.89 -6.19
N PHE A 83 2.86 -12.94 -5.05
CA PHE A 83 3.96 -12.05 -4.66
C PHE A 83 5.32 -12.70 -4.87
N GLU A 84 5.35 -14.01 -5.11
CA GLU A 84 6.57 -14.78 -5.27
C GLU A 84 7.09 -14.69 -6.71
N GLU A 85 8.41 -14.70 -6.83
CA GLU A 85 9.09 -14.82 -8.12
C GLU A 85 9.35 -16.30 -8.42
N ASN A 86 9.32 -16.64 -9.70
CA ASN A 86 9.75 -17.92 -10.20
C ASN A 86 10.59 -17.71 -11.47
N GLN A 87 11.14 -18.78 -12.04
CA GLN A 87 12.02 -18.71 -13.21
C GLN A 87 11.38 -18.12 -14.49
N PHE A 88 10.05 -18.00 -14.52
CA PHE A 88 9.29 -17.43 -15.65
C PHE A 88 8.79 -16.01 -15.34
N THR A 89 9.09 -15.45 -14.15
CA THR A 89 8.65 -14.12 -13.79
C THR A 89 9.42 -13.10 -14.63
N GLU A 90 8.69 -12.37 -15.47
CA GLU A 90 9.26 -11.29 -16.27
C GLU A 90 9.72 -10.13 -15.36
N ARG A 91 10.56 -9.27 -15.90
CA ARG A 91 10.95 -8.03 -15.24
C ARG A 91 10.11 -6.87 -15.73
N MET A 92 9.92 -5.89 -14.88
CA MET A 92 9.25 -4.65 -15.25
C MET A 92 10.07 -3.87 -16.29
N PHE A 93 9.43 -2.92 -16.97
CA PHE A 93 10.12 -1.99 -17.85
C PHE A 93 10.92 -0.93 -17.07
N GLU A 94 11.85 -0.27 -17.77
CA GLU A 94 12.56 0.86 -17.19
C GLU A 94 11.60 1.95 -16.67
N PRO A 95 11.94 2.56 -15.53
CA PRO A 95 13.18 2.41 -14.75
C PRO A 95 13.14 1.31 -13.68
N PHE A 96 12.16 0.40 -13.70
CA PHE A 96 11.90 -0.61 -12.65
C PHE A 96 12.32 -2.02 -13.00
N GLN A 97 13.16 -2.20 -14.00
CA GLN A 97 13.58 -3.51 -14.55
C GLN A 97 14.29 -4.44 -13.55
N LYS A 98 14.68 -3.93 -12.38
CA LYS A 98 15.22 -4.75 -11.29
C LYS A 98 14.15 -5.51 -10.52
N HIS A 99 12.89 -5.11 -10.67
CA HIS A 99 11.77 -5.66 -9.93
C HIS A 99 10.93 -6.59 -10.79
N PRO A 100 10.25 -7.59 -10.17
CA PRO A 100 9.43 -8.55 -10.90
C PRO A 100 8.16 -7.90 -11.46
N ASN A 101 7.76 -8.32 -12.64
CA ASN A 101 6.47 -7.97 -13.23
C ASN A 101 5.37 -8.91 -12.70
N ASN A 102 5.05 -8.77 -11.42
CA ASN A 102 4.02 -9.52 -10.71
C ASN A 102 3.17 -8.57 -9.85
N ALA A 103 2.23 -9.11 -9.08
CA ALA A 103 1.35 -8.29 -8.25
C ALA A 103 2.13 -7.40 -7.26
N LEU A 104 3.17 -7.94 -6.60
CA LEU A 104 3.99 -7.18 -5.66
C LEU A 104 4.76 -6.05 -6.34
N GLY A 105 5.37 -6.33 -7.50
CA GLY A 105 6.08 -5.31 -8.29
C GLY A 105 5.16 -4.15 -8.70
N HIS A 106 3.92 -4.45 -9.09
CA HIS A 106 2.93 -3.41 -9.43
C HIS A 106 2.58 -2.56 -8.20
N TYR A 107 2.39 -3.17 -7.04
CA TYR A 107 2.13 -2.44 -5.80
C TYR A 107 3.33 -1.58 -5.36
N TYR A 108 4.56 -1.99 -5.69
CA TYR A 108 5.76 -1.19 -5.43
C TYR A 108 5.73 0.17 -6.11
N ILE A 109 5.08 0.29 -7.25
CA ILE A 109 4.91 1.56 -7.95
C ILE A 109 3.64 2.28 -7.49
N GLN A 110 2.56 1.54 -7.26
CA GLN A 110 1.25 2.08 -6.91
C GLN A 110 1.29 2.93 -5.64
N LEU A 111 1.88 2.42 -4.55
CA LEU A 111 1.88 3.16 -3.29
C LEU A 111 2.70 4.46 -3.32
N PRO A 112 3.92 4.49 -3.88
CA PRO A 112 4.62 5.76 -4.05
C PRO A 112 3.89 6.75 -4.96
N LEU A 113 3.08 6.30 -5.94
CA LEU A 113 2.21 7.18 -6.72
C LEU A 113 1.14 7.84 -5.85
N TYR A 114 0.57 7.10 -4.88
CA TYR A 114 -0.32 7.70 -3.88
C TYR A 114 0.43 8.72 -3.02
N GLY A 115 1.67 8.42 -2.63
CA GLY A 115 2.55 9.36 -1.94
C GLY A 115 2.78 10.63 -2.72
N LYS A 116 2.99 10.53 -4.02
CA LYS A 116 3.16 11.69 -4.92
C LYS A 116 1.90 12.56 -4.97
N LEU A 117 0.71 11.94 -5.08
CA LEU A 117 -0.57 12.67 -5.00
C LEU A 117 -0.71 13.42 -3.68
N LEU A 118 -0.42 12.72 -2.57
CA LEU A 118 -0.52 13.30 -1.23
C LEU A 118 0.42 14.49 -1.08
N LEU A 119 1.70 14.35 -1.44
CA LEU A 119 2.65 15.46 -1.38
C LEU A 119 2.18 16.66 -2.21
N LYS A 120 1.59 16.41 -3.38
CA LYS A 120 1.04 17.48 -4.22
C LYS A 120 -0.14 18.20 -3.57
N LEU A 121 -1.00 17.49 -2.85
CA LEU A 121 -2.11 18.07 -2.09
C LEU A 121 -1.65 18.85 -0.85
N LEU A 122 -0.47 18.53 -0.31
CA LEU A 122 0.08 19.22 0.86
C LEU A 122 0.81 20.53 0.50
N GLU A 123 1.12 20.79 -0.77
CA GLU A 123 1.75 22.03 -1.22
C GLU A 123 0.95 23.25 -0.77
N GLY A 124 1.63 24.26 -0.23
CA GLY A 124 1.01 25.48 0.29
C GLY A 124 0.24 25.32 1.61
N THR A 125 0.27 24.14 2.22
CA THR A 125 -0.30 23.89 3.56
C THR A 125 0.79 23.90 4.64
N LYS A 126 0.40 23.89 5.91
CA LYS A 126 1.35 23.74 7.03
C LYS A 126 2.11 22.41 7.02
N TYR A 127 1.71 21.45 6.18
CA TYR A 127 2.29 20.11 6.05
C TYR A 127 3.17 19.95 4.81
N GLU A 128 3.44 21.00 4.05
CA GLU A 128 4.21 20.95 2.79
C GLU A 128 5.63 20.39 2.94
N ASN A 129 6.21 20.47 4.14
CA ASN A 129 7.54 19.95 4.42
C ASN A 129 7.57 18.46 4.78
N LEU A 130 6.41 17.79 4.89
CA LEU A 130 6.37 16.36 5.14
C LEU A 130 6.94 15.58 3.95
N ARG A 131 7.60 14.46 4.24
CA ARG A 131 8.20 13.56 3.25
C ARG A 131 7.65 12.16 3.40
N ILE A 132 7.67 11.39 2.33
CA ILE A 132 7.36 9.96 2.37
C ILE A 132 8.58 9.23 2.94
N PHE A 133 8.45 8.70 4.15
CA PHE A 133 9.48 7.90 4.82
C PHE A 133 9.42 6.44 4.41
N GLY A 134 8.25 5.95 4.00
CA GLY A 134 8.10 4.59 3.56
C GLY A 134 6.73 4.29 2.96
N CYS A 135 6.68 3.17 2.27
CA CYS A 135 5.46 2.55 1.77
C CYS A 135 5.52 1.06 2.08
N ILE A 136 4.44 0.48 2.58
CA ILE A 136 4.37 -0.93 2.99
C ILE A 136 3.09 -1.55 2.44
N ILE A 137 3.23 -2.68 1.74
CA ILE A 137 2.12 -3.57 1.45
C ILE A 137 1.98 -4.52 2.64
N VAL A 138 0.78 -4.64 3.16
CA VAL A 138 0.45 -5.55 4.26
C VAL A 138 -0.44 -6.66 3.72
N LEU A 139 0.13 -7.85 3.60
CA LEU A 139 -0.63 -9.04 3.20
C LEU A 139 -1.32 -9.61 4.42
N LEU A 140 -2.65 -9.65 4.39
CA LEU A 140 -3.48 -10.25 5.44
C LEU A 140 -3.71 -11.73 5.11
N GLY A 141 -3.21 -12.60 5.98
CA GLY A 141 -3.34 -14.04 5.83
C GLY A 141 -4.70 -14.57 6.32
N ASP A 142 -5.12 -15.68 5.75
CA ASP A 142 -6.32 -16.42 6.15
C ASP A 142 -6.10 -17.28 7.40
N ASN A 143 -4.91 -17.20 8.01
CA ASN A 143 -4.51 -17.81 9.28
C ASN A 143 -4.49 -16.81 10.45
N GLY A 144 -4.89 -15.55 10.25
CA GLY A 144 -4.84 -14.50 11.27
C GLY A 144 -3.49 -13.79 11.41
N GLU A 145 -2.51 -14.15 10.60
CA GLU A 145 -1.20 -13.50 10.54
C GLU A 145 -1.13 -12.46 9.41
N PHE A 146 -0.17 -11.57 9.49
CA PHE A 146 0.12 -10.62 8.41
C PHE A 146 1.60 -10.66 8.05
N GLU A 147 1.91 -10.20 6.84
CA GLU A 147 3.28 -10.07 6.34
C GLU A 147 3.49 -8.67 5.75
N GLU A 148 4.57 -7.99 6.16
CA GLU A 148 4.95 -6.67 5.63
C GLU A 148 5.90 -6.82 4.43
N PHE A 149 5.56 -6.21 3.30
CA PHE A 149 6.43 -6.02 2.15
C PHE A 149 6.78 -4.55 2.04
N ARG A 150 7.98 -4.20 2.50
CA ARG A 150 8.46 -2.82 2.44
C ARG A 150 8.92 -2.49 1.03
N ILE A 151 8.41 -1.39 0.51
CA ILE A 151 8.82 -0.93 -0.82
C ILE A 151 10.25 -0.41 -0.75
N PRO A 152 11.15 -0.87 -1.64
CA PRO A 152 12.53 -0.39 -1.68
C PRO A 152 12.61 1.12 -1.86
N LYS A 153 13.54 1.75 -1.14
CA LYS A 153 13.68 3.21 -1.15
C LYS A 153 13.98 3.78 -2.53
N ASP A 154 14.77 3.10 -3.32
CA ASP A 154 15.08 3.51 -4.70
C ASP A 154 13.84 3.52 -5.60
N VAL A 155 12.89 2.59 -5.39
CA VAL A 155 11.60 2.59 -6.10
C VAL A 155 10.75 3.78 -5.67
N ILE A 156 10.66 4.06 -4.35
CA ILE A 156 9.93 5.22 -3.84
C ILE A 156 10.52 6.49 -4.44
N ASP A 157 11.82 6.70 -4.31
CA ASP A 157 12.51 7.90 -4.77
C ASP A 157 12.40 8.08 -6.29
N THR A 158 12.46 6.99 -7.06
CA THR A 158 12.29 7.01 -8.51
C THR A 158 10.87 7.40 -8.88
N THR A 159 9.87 6.77 -8.28
CA THR A 159 8.46 7.04 -8.57
C THR A 159 8.06 8.47 -8.21
N LEU A 160 8.53 8.99 -7.07
CA LEU A 160 8.25 10.36 -6.65
C LEU A 160 8.82 11.40 -7.64
N ARG A 161 9.98 11.11 -8.26
CA ARG A 161 10.64 12.00 -9.24
C ARG A 161 10.11 11.86 -10.67
N MET A 162 9.52 10.70 -11.03
CA MET A 162 9.03 10.47 -12.40
C MET A 162 8.04 11.55 -12.83
N SER A 163 8.16 12.03 -14.07
CA SER A 163 7.07 12.74 -14.75
C SER A 163 6.12 11.72 -15.36
N ILE A 164 4.87 11.69 -14.90
CA ILE A 164 3.86 10.73 -15.37
C ILE A 164 3.39 11.10 -16.77
N GLU A 165 3.49 12.36 -17.17
CA GLU A 165 3.15 12.86 -18.51
C GLU A 165 3.88 12.10 -19.63
N MET A 166 5.05 11.51 -19.34
CA MET A 166 5.79 10.71 -20.32
C MET A 166 5.15 9.34 -20.61
N TYR A 167 4.21 8.88 -19.79
CA TYR A 167 3.60 7.55 -19.88
C TYR A 167 2.12 7.58 -20.27
N ILE A 168 1.50 8.77 -20.27
CA ILE A 168 0.13 8.98 -20.73
C ILE A 168 0.23 9.53 -22.17
N LYS A 169 0.30 8.60 -23.13
CA LYS A 169 0.13 8.91 -24.56
C LYS A 169 -1.18 8.38 -25.06
#